data_9de1e54ff185d6a5798b1193ea97810a
#
_entry.id   9de1e54ff185d6a5798b1193ea97810a
#
_cell.length_a   1.000
_cell.length_b   1.000
_cell.length_c   1.000
_cell.angle_alpha   90.00
_cell.angle_beta   90.00
_cell.angle_gamma   90.00
#
_symmetry.space_group_name_H-M   'P 1'
#
loop_
_entity.id
_entity.type
_entity.pdbx_description
1 polymer ?
#
loop_
_entity_poly.entity_id
_entity_poly.type
_entity_poly.pdbx_seq_one_letter_code
_entity_poly.pdbx_strand_id
1 'polypeptide(L)'
;MNIEGQIEGGVVMSLGYALTEDFPLEDGKPKATYASLGLFRAHQTPDVEAIIIQKPRSALACGAKGIGEICSIPTAPAVQLAYYNYDGVFRTSLPLEGTPYSRKKK
;
A
#
# COMPACT_ATOMS: atom_id res chain seq x y z
N MET A 1 -7.63 -15.25 -11.17
CA MET A 1 -7.20 -15.91 -9.90
C MET A 1 -5.82 -15.45 -9.44
N ASN A 2 -4.72 -15.74 -10.10
CA ASN A 2 -3.40 -15.31 -9.60
C ASN A 2 -3.18 -13.78 -9.69
N ILE A 3 -3.67 -13.14 -10.74
CA ILE A 3 -3.55 -11.69 -10.95
C ILE A 3 -4.40 -10.94 -9.92
N GLU A 4 -5.62 -11.36 -9.70
CA GLU A 4 -6.52 -10.76 -8.69
C GLU A 4 -5.90 -10.83 -7.30
N GLY A 5 -5.44 -12.01 -6.86
CA GLY A 5 -4.79 -12.16 -5.58
C GLY A 5 -3.50 -11.35 -5.44
N GLN A 6 -2.76 -11.14 -6.54
CA GLN A 6 -1.59 -10.27 -6.54
C GLN A 6 -1.96 -8.79 -6.40
N ILE A 7 -3.06 -8.37 -7.04
CA ILE A 7 -3.58 -7.00 -6.89
C ILE A 7 -4.06 -6.76 -5.46
N GLU A 8 -4.89 -7.65 -4.93
CA GLU A 8 -5.39 -7.56 -3.55
C GLU A 8 -4.25 -7.48 -2.54
N GLY A 9 -3.27 -8.40 -2.65
CA GLY A 9 -2.11 -8.44 -1.76
C GLY A 9 -1.25 -7.18 -1.85
N GLY A 10 -0.97 -6.69 -3.06
CA GLY A 10 -0.18 -5.48 -3.29
C GLY A 10 -0.87 -4.22 -2.77
N VAL A 11 -2.18 -4.10 -2.98
CA VAL A 11 -2.98 -2.98 -2.47
C VAL A 11 -2.97 -2.98 -0.94
N VAL A 12 -3.26 -4.09 -0.29
CA VAL A 12 -3.31 -4.17 1.19
C VAL A 12 -1.96 -3.88 1.82
N MET A 13 -0.87 -4.41 1.24
CA MET A 13 0.50 -4.12 1.68
C MET A 13 0.78 -2.61 1.62
N SER A 14 0.44 -1.97 0.53
CA SER A 14 0.70 -0.54 0.34
C SER A 14 -0.26 0.36 1.13
N LEU A 15 -1.45 -0.09 1.49
CA LEU A 15 -2.32 0.58 2.46
C LEU A 15 -1.67 0.64 3.84
N GLY A 16 -1.07 -0.46 4.30
CA GLY A 16 -0.28 -0.49 5.53
C GLY A 16 0.85 0.51 5.48
N TYR A 17 1.63 0.51 4.42
CA TYR A 17 2.73 1.44 4.20
C TYR A 17 2.26 2.91 4.20
N ALA A 18 1.11 3.20 3.59
CA ALA A 18 0.57 4.55 3.54
C ALA A 18 0.05 5.06 4.89
N LEU A 19 -0.55 4.21 5.70
CA LEU A 19 -1.40 4.65 6.81
C LEU A 19 -0.90 4.28 8.21
N THR A 20 -0.26 3.12 8.37
CA THR A 20 -0.05 2.53 9.70
C THR A 20 1.35 2.01 9.97
N GLU A 21 2.11 1.66 8.93
CA GLU A 21 3.42 1.06 9.10
C GLU A 21 4.48 2.11 9.43
N ASP A 22 5.25 1.83 10.47
CA ASP A 22 6.41 2.63 10.84
C ASP A 22 7.55 1.69 11.27
N PHE A 23 8.73 1.95 10.73
CA PHE A 23 9.94 1.18 11.03
C PHE A 23 10.98 2.06 11.70
N PRO A 24 10.77 2.38 12.99
CA PRO A 24 11.66 3.26 13.72
C PRO A 24 13.04 2.61 13.92
N LEU A 25 14.07 3.40 13.66
CA LEU A 25 15.45 3.05 13.90
C LEU A 25 16.03 3.95 15.00
N GLU A 26 16.85 3.36 15.87
CA GLU A 26 17.66 4.09 16.83
C GLU A 26 19.10 3.59 16.71
N ASP A 27 20.02 4.49 16.41
CA ASP A 27 21.42 4.18 16.12
C ASP A 27 21.59 3.07 15.07
N GLY A 28 20.77 3.08 14.02
CA GLY A 28 20.75 2.09 12.96
C GLY A 28 20.15 0.73 13.34
N LYS A 29 19.59 0.60 14.55
CA LYS A 29 18.99 -0.66 15.03
C LYS A 29 17.46 -0.56 15.01
N PRO A 30 16.75 -1.59 14.49
CA PRO A 30 15.31 -1.64 14.55
C PRO A 30 14.77 -1.60 15.98
N LYS A 31 13.79 -0.73 16.24
CA LYS A 31 13.05 -0.66 17.51
C LYS A 31 11.69 -1.33 17.44
N ALA A 32 11.27 -1.74 16.26
CA ALA A 32 10.00 -2.42 16.04
C ALA A 32 10.21 -3.91 15.76
N THR A 33 9.25 -4.71 16.19
CA THR A 33 9.06 -6.11 15.78
C THR A 33 7.89 -6.20 14.81
N TYR A 34 7.70 -7.34 14.14
CA TYR A 34 6.53 -7.53 13.27
C TYR A 34 5.20 -7.21 13.95
N ALA A 35 5.07 -7.52 15.23
CA ALA A 35 3.86 -7.23 16.00
C ALA A 35 3.60 -5.73 16.20
N SER A 36 4.65 -4.90 16.20
CA SER A 36 4.59 -3.46 16.48
C SER A 36 4.78 -2.57 15.25
N LEU A 37 5.13 -3.14 14.08
CA LEU A 37 5.30 -2.38 12.84
C LEU A 37 4.03 -1.64 12.40
N GLY A 38 2.86 -2.18 12.68
CA GLY A 38 1.59 -1.58 12.24
C GLY A 38 1.07 -2.14 10.92
N LEU A 39 1.45 -3.35 10.59
CA LEU A 39 0.90 -4.06 9.43
C LEU A 39 -0.62 -4.08 9.47
N PHE A 40 -1.25 -3.90 8.33
CA PHE A 40 -2.70 -4.02 8.19
C PHE A 40 -3.17 -5.41 8.63
N ARG A 41 -4.26 -5.46 9.35
CA ARG A 41 -4.87 -6.70 9.83
C ARG A 41 -6.06 -7.06 8.96
N ALA A 42 -6.44 -8.33 8.93
CA ALA A 42 -7.55 -8.82 8.11
C ALA A 42 -8.85 -8.02 8.29
N HIS A 43 -9.17 -7.63 9.52
CA HIS A 43 -10.36 -6.83 9.82
C HIS A 43 -10.29 -5.36 9.35
N GLN A 44 -9.12 -4.90 8.93
CA GLN A 44 -8.88 -3.54 8.41
C GLN A 44 -8.86 -3.53 6.87
N THR A 45 -8.76 -4.71 6.26
CA THR A 45 -8.65 -4.87 4.81
C THR A 45 -9.97 -4.48 4.17
N PRO A 46 -9.99 -3.49 3.27
CA PRO A 46 -11.19 -3.16 2.51
C PRO A 46 -11.46 -4.21 1.42
N ASP A 47 -12.66 -4.22 0.90
CA ASP A 47 -12.96 -4.95 -0.33
C ASP A 47 -12.18 -4.32 -1.49
N VAL A 48 -11.50 -5.16 -2.27
CA VAL A 48 -10.70 -4.75 -3.41
C VAL A 48 -11.32 -5.34 -4.67
N GLU A 49 -11.74 -4.48 -5.60
CA GLU A 49 -12.19 -4.90 -6.92
C GLU A 49 -11.03 -4.80 -7.92
N ALA A 50 -10.67 -5.93 -8.53
CA ALA A 50 -9.60 -6.01 -9.53
C ALA A 50 -10.17 -6.00 -10.95
N ILE A 51 -9.88 -4.94 -11.72
CA ILE A 51 -10.29 -4.82 -13.13
C ILE A 51 -9.08 -5.07 -14.02
N ILE A 52 -9.11 -6.19 -14.76
CA ILE A 52 -8.00 -6.63 -15.61
C ILE A 52 -8.28 -6.30 -17.07
N ILE A 53 -7.46 -5.41 -17.64
CA ILE A 53 -7.54 -5.05 -19.05
C ILE A 53 -6.49 -5.82 -19.82
N GLN A 54 -6.91 -6.83 -20.58
CA GLN A 54 -6.03 -7.63 -21.43
C GLN A 54 -5.85 -6.98 -22.80
N LYS A 55 -4.61 -6.61 -23.13
CA LYS A 55 -4.26 -6.17 -24.47
C LYS A 55 -3.07 -7.00 -24.97
N PRO A 56 -3.27 -7.92 -25.94
CA PRO A 56 -2.17 -8.66 -26.52
C PRO A 56 -1.34 -7.70 -27.40
N ARG A 57 -0.16 -7.31 -26.93
CA ARG A 57 0.71 -6.38 -27.66
C ARG A 57 2.16 -6.84 -27.81
N SER A 58 2.53 -7.99 -27.29
CA SER A 58 3.92 -8.43 -27.35
C SER A 58 4.03 -9.77 -28.02
N ALA A 59 4.90 -9.86 -29.05
CA ALA A 59 5.34 -11.15 -29.62
C ALA A 59 6.36 -11.84 -28.70
N LEU A 60 6.97 -11.13 -27.74
CA LEU A 60 7.94 -11.67 -26.82
C LEU A 60 7.25 -12.46 -25.70
N ALA A 61 7.89 -13.55 -25.27
CA ALA A 61 7.40 -14.42 -24.20
C ALA A 61 5.95 -14.91 -24.43
N CYS A 62 5.53 -15.10 -25.67
CA CYS A 62 4.15 -15.48 -26.02
C CYS A 62 3.09 -14.53 -25.43
N GLY A 63 3.42 -13.27 -25.25
CA GLY A 63 2.53 -12.27 -24.67
C GLY A 63 2.48 -12.24 -23.15
N ALA A 64 3.27 -13.07 -22.47
CA ALA A 64 3.33 -13.07 -21.01
C ALA A 64 3.95 -11.77 -20.46
N LYS A 65 3.43 -11.30 -19.33
CA LYS A 65 3.92 -10.13 -18.59
C LYS A 65 4.05 -10.47 -17.12
N GLY A 66 5.11 -9.93 -16.49
CA GLY A 66 5.27 -9.99 -15.05
C GLY A 66 4.25 -9.09 -14.33
N ILE A 67 3.74 -9.58 -13.21
CA ILE A 67 2.89 -8.82 -12.31
C ILE A 67 3.38 -9.06 -10.87
N GLY A 68 4.54 -8.50 -10.54
CA GLY A 68 5.10 -8.60 -9.20
C GLY A 68 4.53 -7.52 -8.28
N GLU A 69 5.33 -6.50 -7.99
CA GLU A 69 4.97 -5.44 -7.06
C GLU A 69 4.29 -4.23 -7.70
N ILE A 70 3.98 -4.30 -8.98
CA ILE A 70 3.35 -3.20 -9.72
C ILE A 70 2.02 -2.75 -9.06
N CYS A 71 1.33 -3.65 -8.40
CA CYS A 71 0.05 -3.39 -7.75
C CYS A 71 0.19 -2.55 -6.46
N SER A 72 1.37 -2.52 -5.84
CA SER A 72 1.63 -1.74 -4.63
C SER A 72 2.07 -0.29 -4.94
N ILE A 73 2.62 -0.03 -6.12
CA ILE A 73 3.19 1.27 -6.47
C ILE A 73 2.18 2.43 -6.41
N PRO A 74 0.97 2.34 -6.99
CA PRO A 74 0.06 3.47 -7.05
C PRO A 74 -0.76 3.68 -5.76
N THR A 75 -0.80 2.72 -4.86
CA THR A 75 -1.75 2.74 -3.73
C THR A 75 -1.43 3.84 -2.72
N ALA A 76 -0.19 3.97 -2.25
CA ALA A 76 0.16 5.00 -1.29
C ALA A 76 -0.06 6.43 -1.82
N PRO A 77 0.38 6.80 -3.04
CA PRO A 77 0.06 8.11 -3.60
C PRO A 77 -1.43 8.32 -3.87
N ALA A 78 -2.19 7.28 -4.23
CA ALA A 78 -3.64 7.37 -4.39
C ALA A 78 -4.34 7.67 -3.06
N VAL A 79 -3.94 7.03 -1.98
CA VAL A 79 -4.46 7.30 -0.63
C VAL A 79 -4.11 8.71 -0.18
N GLN A 80 -2.88 9.16 -0.40
CA GLN A 80 -2.47 10.53 -0.10
C GLN A 80 -3.33 11.56 -0.87
N LEU A 81 -3.57 11.33 -2.15
CA LEU A 81 -4.40 12.21 -2.97
C LEU A 81 -5.87 12.20 -2.53
N ALA A 82 -6.39 11.04 -2.11
CA ALA A 82 -7.75 10.94 -1.58
C ALA A 82 -7.92 11.79 -0.30
N TYR A 83 -6.95 11.74 0.63
CA TYR A 83 -6.96 12.60 1.81
C TYR A 83 -6.81 14.07 1.46
N TYR A 84 -5.94 14.41 0.52
CA TYR A 84 -5.79 15.79 0.04
C TYR A 84 -7.11 16.33 -0.54
N ASN A 85 -7.82 15.53 -1.32
CA ASN A 85 -9.12 15.92 -1.86
C ASN A 85 -10.21 16.08 -0.78
N TYR A 86 -10.06 15.35 0.34
CA TYR A 86 -10.99 15.40 1.44
C TYR A 86 -10.79 16.62 2.38
N ASP A 87 -9.54 16.89 2.77
CA ASP A 87 -9.23 17.90 3.80
C ASP A 87 -8.33 19.06 3.31
N GLY A 88 -7.85 19.01 2.07
CA GLY A 88 -6.97 20.03 1.50
C GLY A 88 -5.53 20.02 2.04
N VAL A 89 -5.18 19.05 2.88
CA VAL A 89 -3.84 18.97 3.50
C VAL A 89 -2.93 18.07 2.69
N PHE A 90 -1.91 18.66 2.07
CA PHE A 90 -0.90 17.90 1.32
C PHE A 90 0.15 17.33 2.26
N ARG A 91 0.11 16.02 2.46
CA ARG A 91 1.03 15.29 3.33
C ARG A 91 2.27 14.84 2.55
N THR A 92 3.45 15.01 3.13
CA THR A 92 4.74 14.76 2.45
C THR A 92 5.54 13.62 3.10
N SER A 93 5.00 12.97 4.11
CA SER A 93 5.65 11.87 4.83
C SER A 93 4.73 10.65 4.96
N LEU A 94 5.32 9.49 5.11
CA LEU A 94 4.64 8.23 5.38
C LEU A 94 5.10 7.68 6.75
N PRO A 95 4.20 7.00 7.47
CA PRO A 95 2.76 6.92 7.23
C PRO A 95 2.09 8.29 7.32
N LEU A 96 0.97 8.46 6.59
CA LEU A 96 0.26 9.74 6.51
C LEU A 96 -0.22 10.19 7.90
N GLU A 97 0.15 11.40 8.30
CA GLU A 97 -0.21 11.96 9.60
C GLU A 97 -1.61 12.61 9.57
N GLY A 98 -2.26 12.69 10.75
CA GLY A 98 -3.57 13.33 10.90
C GLY A 98 -4.71 12.57 10.21
N THR A 99 -4.58 11.28 10.02
CA THR A 99 -5.64 10.39 9.54
C THR A 99 -6.27 9.62 10.71
N PRO A 100 -7.47 9.03 10.54
CA PRO A 100 -8.05 8.15 11.56
C PRO A 100 -7.17 6.94 11.93
N TYR A 101 -6.25 6.57 11.04
CA TYR A 101 -5.31 5.47 11.23
C TYR A 101 -3.99 5.90 11.86
N SER A 102 -3.74 7.21 11.96
CA SER A 102 -2.48 7.72 12.50
C SER A 102 -2.31 7.29 13.95
N ARG A 103 -1.19 6.68 14.26
CA ARG A 103 -0.82 6.38 15.64
C ARG A 103 -0.61 7.69 16.40
N LYS A 104 -1.20 7.81 17.58
CA LYS A 104 -0.83 8.91 18.49
C LYS A 104 0.64 8.72 18.84
N LYS A 105 1.48 9.68 18.46
CA LYS A 105 2.87 9.72 18.97
C LYS A 105 2.79 9.75 20.49
N LYS A 106 3.35 8.73 21.14
CA LYS A 106 3.51 8.72 22.60
C LYS A 106 4.63 9.67 22.98
#